data_cccdad1471aa8a0ae22c6f6a80bbcdcb
#
_entry.id   cccdad1471aa8a0ae22c6f6a80bbcdcb
#
_cell.length_a   1.000
_cell.length_b   1.000
_cell.length_c   1.000
_cell.angle_alpha   90.00
_cell.angle_beta   90.00
_cell.angle_gamma   90.00
#
_symmetry.space_group_name_H-M   'P 1'
#
loop_
_entity.id
_entity.type
_entity.pdbx_description
1 polymer ?
#
loop_
_entity_poly.entity_id
_entity_poly.type
_entity_poly.pdbx_seq_one_letter_code
_entity_poly.pdbx_strand_id
1 'polypeptide(L)'
;MHRRLFFMVSTLVFLLATLLSVMASDLHDRALPQGIHPTISMTLDFQSPNVEDAQMLRELADIGEQQQLGIVKVMPDLDGDASAQVFVALDSTASERLPEGTSVRRFGNMPSSKVAGQSRLSAASASGQYYLLQGNQSDKALRDWTVRNGVMVAWGADSLRDDVRLLASQSSFVMSMAAALALMVTMVLYWMASKVRSRALRVLAGVSVWRIQKDDMMGILTPSLCAACLIDIVSVTVVGAVRGAVFIPYFSRILLVLEGTVLAGLFVAMLIVGMLSWPSATMIMRRASGNIGLRRSALAMKAMVFVAVLAVTAPAMSAIASADSSAREQRVWERLSNQVSIALSYENNPQLDAKVANVMREIEDDGRGALSYTFTPEMTGAPSAEPVALVTQQWLNMVQVDPAHMEHSVRVTFDYLPAEAKDIVSQIPAWSADSQTSVNMLERALYYSVSGDAIPVLKGGSDTMLFPKRLTLIVLPDYSGFSDSGFLVPAATTRNIVLTGLQDVRARLRQAGLSRQVKVRYIAEEQILQAQFSAYFAGLQAAAFVMLIVAFALTVMVHAMVRAALRARHDYPLMLNGSPARRLAESTILVESSTALVGGIIFAAIALRSTGISDR
;
A
#
# COMPACT_ATOMS: atom_id res chain seq x y z
N MET A 1 -18.50 37.95 8.34
CA MET A 1 -17.33 37.49 7.61
C MET A 1 -16.63 36.32 8.33
N HIS A 2 -16.27 36.42 9.61
CA HIS A 2 -15.57 35.38 10.36
C HIS A 2 -16.29 34.01 10.40
N ARG A 3 -17.62 33.96 10.63
CA ARG A 3 -18.38 32.69 10.67
C ARG A 3 -18.33 31.91 9.34
N ARG A 4 -18.34 32.63 8.19
CA ARG A 4 -18.21 32.00 6.87
C ARG A 4 -16.83 31.37 6.67
N LEU A 5 -15.78 32.05 7.13
CA LEU A 5 -14.42 31.52 7.07
C LEU A 5 -14.29 30.23 7.92
N PHE A 6 -14.85 30.24 9.16
CA PHE A 6 -14.88 29.04 10.01
C PHE A 6 -15.59 27.89 9.32
N PHE A 7 -16.77 28.16 8.78
CA PHE A 7 -17.54 27.13 8.06
C PHE A 7 -16.73 26.56 6.90
N MET A 8 -16.10 27.39 6.06
CA MET A 8 -15.30 26.93 4.93
C MET A 8 -14.10 26.07 5.36
N VAL A 9 -13.34 26.52 6.36
CA VAL A 9 -12.18 25.77 6.85
C VAL A 9 -12.61 24.46 7.50
N SER A 10 -13.67 24.49 8.32
CA SER A 10 -14.22 23.28 8.92
C SER A 10 -14.73 22.31 7.88
N THR A 11 -15.46 22.78 6.86
CA THR A 11 -15.91 21.95 5.72
C THR A 11 -14.73 21.24 5.08
N LEU A 12 -13.62 21.93 4.86
CA LEU A 12 -12.45 21.34 4.24
C LEU A 12 -11.77 20.30 5.14
N VAL A 13 -11.67 20.57 6.46
CA VAL A 13 -11.11 19.60 7.41
C VAL A 13 -11.98 18.35 7.51
N PHE A 14 -13.31 18.50 7.53
CA PHE A 14 -14.21 17.34 7.56
C PHE A 14 -14.26 16.60 6.22
N LEU A 15 -14.08 17.30 5.11
CA LEU A 15 -13.90 16.65 3.81
C LEU A 15 -12.60 15.82 3.76
N LEU A 16 -11.55 16.29 4.43
CA LEU A 16 -10.33 15.53 4.65
C LEU A 16 -10.60 14.27 5.50
N ALA A 17 -11.33 14.43 6.62
CA ALA A 17 -11.72 13.30 7.46
C ALA A 17 -12.58 12.28 6.70
N THR A 18 -13.52 12.75 5.87
CA THR A 18 -14.32 11.89 4.98
C THR A 18 -13.43 11.10 4.02
N LEU A 19 -12.46 11.74 3.39
CA LEU A 19 -11.56 11.06 2.46
C LEU A 19 -10.71 10.00 3.18
N LEU A 20 -10.21 10.33 4.39
CA LEU A 20 -9.52 9.35 5.23
C LEU A 20 -10.45 8.19 5.63
N SER A 21 -11.75 8.46 5.86
CA SER A 21 -12.74 7.43 6.17
C SER A 21 -13.04 6.53 4.98
N VAL A 22 -13.09 7.08 3.76
CA VAL A 22 -13.20 6.31 2.51
C VAL A 22 -11.99 5.38 2.36
N MET A 23 -10.79 5.91 2.60
CA MET A 23 -9.55 5.12 2.55
C MET A 23 -9.54 4.00 3.59
N ALA A 24 -9.96 4.30 4.82
CA ALA A 24 -10.06 3.33 5.89
C ALA A 24 -11.08 2.23 5.57
N SER A 25 -12.23 2.61 5.00
CA SER A 25 -13.29 1.66 4.62
C SER A 25 -12.87 0.76 3.46
N ASP A 26 -12.12 1.28 2.50
CA ASP A 26 -11.57 0.46 1.41
C ASP A 26 -10.50 -0.51 1.92
N LEU A 27 -9.62 -0.05 2.83
CA LEU A 27 -8.61 -0.91 3.45
C LEU A 27 -9.26 -2.03 4.28
N HIS A 28 -10.26 -1.70 5.07
CA HIS A 28 -11.03 -2.67 5.84
C HIS A 28 -11.73 -3.69 4.95
N ASP A 29 -12.41 -3.23 3.88
CA ASP A 29 -13.11 -4.12 2.94
C ASP A 29 -12.15 -5.06 2.18
N ARG A 30 -10.87 -4.67 2.00
CA ARG A 30 -9.83 -5.55 1.47
C ARG A 30 -9.44 -6.65 2.46
N ALA A 31 -9.33 -6.30 3.74
CA ALA A 31 -9.01 -7.25 4.80
C ALA A 31 -10.20 -8.13 5.20
N LEU A 32 -11.40 -7.53 5.25
CA LEU A 32 -12.67 -8.14 5.65
C LEU A 32 -13.79 -7.67 4.71
N PRO A 33 -14.08 -8.38 3.63
CA PRO A 33 -15.06 -7.97 2.62
C PRO A 33 -16.47 -7.85 3.22
N GLN A 34 -16.97 -6.63 3.34
CA GLN A 34 -18.27 -6.38 3.95
C GLN A 34 -19.43 -7.00 3.16
N GLY A 35 -19.25 -7.22 1.85
CA GLY A 35 -20.26 -7.85 1.00
C GLY A 35 -20.58 -9.31 1.35
N ILE A 36 -19.70 -10.02 2.08
CA ILE A 36 -19.91 -11.39 2.54
C ILE A 36 -20.11 -11.48 4.06
N HIS A 37 -20.01 -10.37 4.79
CA HIS A 37 -20.15 -10.28 6.25
C HIS A 37 -19.29 -11.31 7.03
N PRO A 38 -17.98 -11.38 6.83
CA PRO A 38 -17.14 -12.28 7.58
C PRO A 38 -17.01 -11.79 9.03
N THR A 39 -16.95 -12.71 9.96
CA THR A 39 -16.67 -12.42 11.38
C THR A 39 -15.18 -12.33 11.65
N ILE A 40 -14.38 -13.12 10.92
CA ILE A 40 -12.93 -13.26 11.13
C ILE A 40 -12.27 -13.55 9.78
N SER A 41 -11.08 -12.98 9.58
CA SER A 41 -10.15 -13.44 8.55
C SER A 41 -9.06 -14.30 9.17
N MET A 42 -8.60 -15.30 8.47
CA MET A 42 -7.43 -16.10 8.84
C MET A 42 -6.54 -16.28 7.62
N THR A 43 -5.25 -16.09 7.80
CA THR A 43 -4.25 -16.44 6.78
C THR A 43 -3.54 -17.70 7.28
N LEU A 44 -3.62 -18.76 6.50
CA LEU A 44 -2.97 -20.04 6.78
C LEU A 44 -1.69 -20.13 5.97
N ASP A 45 -0.58 -20.45 6.63
CA ASP A 45 0.70 -20.74 6.00
C ASP A 45 1.18 -22.14 6.39
N PHE A 46 1.16 -23.03 5.42
CA PHE A 46 1.60 -24.42 5.59
C PHE A 46 3.09 -24.51 5.30
N GLN A 47 3.90 -24.49 6.34
CA GLN A 47 5.34 -24.59 6.25
C GLN A 47 5.84 -26.00 5.91
N SER A 48 5.03 -27.02 6.19
CA SER A 48 5.39 -28.40 5.93
C SER A 48 5.08 -28.79 4.48
N PRO A 49 6.07 -29.18 3.68
CA PRO A 49 5.88 -29.50 2.26
C PRO A 49 5.21 -30.86 2.03
N ASN A 50 5.16 -31.74 3.04
CA ASN A 50 4.64 -33.10 2.93
C ASN A 50 3.10 -33.21 2.99
N VAL A 51 2.40 -32.09 3.06
CA VAL A 51 0.95 -32.06 3.19
C VAL A 51 0.30 -31.87 1.83
N GLU A 52 -0.59 -32.79 1.46
CA GLU A 52 -1.37 -32.66 0.22
C GLU A 52 -2.40 -31.53 0.36
N ASP A 53 -2.29 -30.48 -0.47
CA ASP A 53 -3.20 -29.32 -0.45
C ASP A 53 -4.68 -29.75 -0.48
N ALA A 54 -5.02 -30.71 -1.35
CA ALA A 54 -6.39 -31.22 -1.46
C ALA A 54 -6.87 -31.97 -0.20
N GLN A 55 -5.97 -32.59 0.56
CA GLN A 55 -6.32 -33.22 1.82
C GLN A 55 -6.58 -32.16 2.89
N MET A 56 -5.73 -31.15 2.99
CA MET A 56 -5.90 -30.07 3.95
C MET A 56 -7.16 -29.26 3.70
N LEU A 57 -7.48 -28.99 2.46
CA LEU A 57 -8.72 -28.30 2.10
C LEU A 57 -9.95 -29.13 2.45
N ARG A 58 -9.91 -30.46 2.30
CA ARG A 58 -10.98 -31.36 2.74
C ARG A 58 -11.12 -31.38 4.26
N GLU A 59 -10.02 -31.58 4.99
CA GLU A 59 -10.05 -31.57 6.45
C GLU A 59 -10.57 -30.23 7.01
N LEU A 60 -10.20 -29.11 6.36
CA LEU A 60 -10.69 -27.79 6.73
C LEU A 60 -12.20 -27.65 6.44
N ALA A 61 -12.66 -28.18 5.29
CA ALA A 61 -14.08 -28.25 4.96
C ALA A 61 -14.87 -29.09 5.96
N ASP A 62 -14.34 -30.27 6.35
CA ASP A 62 -14.97 -31.16 7.35
C ASP A 62 -15.10 -30.47 8.72
N ILE A 63 -14.08 -29.71 9.15
CA ILE A 63 -14.16 -28.91 10.38
C ILE A 63 -15.20 -27.81 10.25
N GLY A 64 -15.20 -27.10 9.09
CA GLY A 64 -16.20 -26.09 8.78
C GLY A 64 -17.63 -26.62 8.89
N GLU A 65 -17.88 -27.82 8.33
CA GLU A 65 -19.16 -28.50 8.35
C GLU A 65 -19.58 -28.89 9.78
N GLN A 66 -18.66 -29.53 10.55
CA GLN A 66 -18.93 -29.97 11.91
C GLN A 66 -19.21 -28.83 12.89
N GLN A 67 -18.51 -27.69 12.70
CA GLN A 67 -18.60 -26.52 13.58
C GLN A 67 -19.48 -25.42 13.02
N GLN A 68 -20.03 -25.58 11.81
CA GLN A 68 -20.85 -24.59 11.10
C GLN A 68 -20.16 -23.23 10.99
N LEU A 69 -18.87 -23.23 10.64
CA LEU A 69 -18.04 -22.02 10.61
C LEU A 69 -18.29 -21.14 9.38
N GLY A 70 -18.74 -21.71 8.28
CA GLY A 70 -18.89 -21.00 7.02
C GLY A 70 -17.55 -20.55 6.46
N ILE A 71 -16.66 -21.49 6.14
CA ILE A 71 -15.30 -21.21 5.69
C ILE A 71 -15.30 -20.87 4.20
N VAL A 72 -14.73 -19.73 3.86
CA VAL A 72 -14.60 -19.22 2.49
C VAL A 72 -13.13 -18.97 2.18
N LYS A 73 -12.62 -19.56 1.10
CA LYS A 73 -11.26 -19.30 0.60
C LYS A 73 -11.27 -18.15 -0.40
N VAL A 74 -10.24 -17.29 -0.32
CA VAL A 74 -9.99 -16.22 -1.29
C VAL A 74 -8.95 -16.64 -2.30
N MET A 75 -9.21 -16.36 -3.57
CA MET A 75 -8.32 -16.67 -4.68
C MET A 75 -8.37 -15.54 -5.72
N PRO A 76 -7.32 -15.30 -6.52
CA PRO A 76 -7.44 -14.43 -7.70
C PRO A 76 -8.31 -15.08 -8.78
N ASP A 77 -8.98 -14.27 -9.60
CA ASP A 77 -9.75 -14.75 -10.76
C ASP A 77 -8.81 -14.99 -11.96
N LEU A 78 -8.16 -16.14 -11.99
CA LEU A 78 -7.22 -16.49 -13.06
C LEU A 78 -7.90 -16.84 -14.40
N ASP A 79 -9.21 -17.10 -14.42
CA ASP A 79 -9.98 -17.43 -15.64
C ASP A 79 -10.65 -16.20 -16.26
N GLY A 80 -10.71 -15.09 -15.51
CA GLY A 80 -11.34 -13.86 -15.93
C GLY A 80 -10.41 -12.66 -15.81
N ASP A 81 -10.80 -11.71 -14.97
CA ASP A 81 -9.99 -10.54 -14.65
C ASP A 81 -9.09 -10.86 -13.45
N ALA A 82 -7.81 -11.07 -13.68
CA ALA A 82 -6.84 -11.36 -12.63
C ALA A 82 -6.75 -10.24 -11.56
N SER A 83 -7.31 -9.07 -11.82
CA SER A 83 -7.47 -8.01 -10.82
C SER A 83 -8.66 -8.25 -9.87
N ALA A 84 -9.57 -9.18 -10.21
CA ALA A 84 -10.70 -9.58 -9.38
C ALA A 84 -10.32 -10.70 -8.40
N GLN A 85 -11.08 -10.78 -7.31
CA GLN A 85 -10.99 -11.89 -6.36
C GLN A 85 -12.17 -12.85 -6.55
N VAL A 86 -11.91 -14.12 -6.32
CA VAL A 86 -12.92 -15.17 -6.32
C VAL A 86 -13.03 -15.74 -4.90
N PHE A 87 -14.25 -15.92 -4.44
CA PHE A 87 -14.58 -16.57 -3.19
C PHE A 87 -15.04 -17.99 -3.45
N VAL A 88 -14.48 -18.95 -2.75
CA VAL A 88 -14.88 -20.36 -2.85
C VAL A 88 -15.33 -20.85 -1.48
N ALA A 89 -16.59 -21.28 -1.39
CA ALA A 89 -17.14 -21.87 -0.18
C ALA A 89 -16.58 -23.28 0.02
N LEU A 90 -16.07 -23.57 1.24
CA LEU A 90 -15.54 -24.89 1.58
C LEU A 90 -16.61 -25.80 2.18
N ASP A 91 -17.53 -25.26 2.96
CA ASP A 91 -18.55 -26.01 3.69
C ASP A 91 -19.99 -25.62 3.24
N SER A 92 -20.98 -26.39 3.71
CA SER A 92 -22.39 -26.16 3.36
C SER A 92 -22.89 -24.82 3.89
N THR A 93 -22.48 -24.42 5.08
CA THR A 93 -22.86 -23.14 5.72
C THR A 93 -22.42 -21.96 4.87
N ALA A 94 -21.21 -22.01 4.32
CA ALA A 94 -20.71 -20.99 3.39
C ALA A 94 -21.44 -21.05 2.05
N SER A 95 -21.70 -22.23 1.51
CA SER A 95 -22.38 -22.43 0.22
C SER A 95 -23.85 -21.95 0.24
N GLU A 96 -24.55 -22.13 1.35
CA GLU A 96 -25.91 -21.61 1.53
C GLU A 96 -25.97 -20.09 1.56
N ARG A 97 -24.98 -19.45 2.20
CA ARG A 97 -24.91 -17.98 2.29
C ARG A 97 -24.37 -17.32 1.02
N LEU A 98 -23.48 -18.00 0.35
CA LEU A 98 -22.78 -17.53 -0.84
C LEU A 98 -22.96 -18.54 -1.98
N PRO A 99 -24.13 -18.57 -2.63
CA PRO A 99 -24.37 -19.44 -3.79
C PRO A 99 -23.37 -19.16 -4.91
N GLU A 100 -22.99 -20.20 -5.64
CA GLU A 100 -22.14 -20.08 -6.82
C GLU A 100 -22.72 -19.10 -7.84
N GLY A 101 -21.86 -18.30 -8.46
CA GLY A 101 -22.25 -17.25 -9.41
C GLY A 101 -22.67 -15.92 -8.77
N THR A 102 -22.77 -15.86 -7.44
CA THR A 102 -23.11 -14.60 -6.75
C THR A 102 -21.98 -13.58 -6.94
N SER A 103 -22.35 -12.35 -7.31
CA SER A 103 -21.41 -11.23 -7.39
C SER A 103 -21.33 -10.49 -6.06
N VAL A 104 -20.14 -10.36 -5.51
CA VAL A 104 -19.87 -9.66 -4.26
C VAL A 104 -19.31 -8.28 -4.56
N ARG A 105 -20.03 -7.24 -4.17
CA ARG A 105 -19.57 -5.85 -4.32
C ARG A 105 -18.44 -5.54 -3.36
N ARG A 106 -17.46 -4.79 -3.85
CA ARG A 106 -16.32 -4.28 -3.07
C ARG A 106 -16.50 -2.77 -2.85
N PHE A 107 -15.94 -2.26 -1.73
CA PHE A 107 -16.03 -0.83 -1.42
C PHE A 107 -15.24 0.02 -2.41
N GLY A 108 -14.06 -0.41 -2.80
CA GLY A 108 -13.16 0.31 -3.70
C GLY A 108 -13.55 0.24 -5.18
N ASN A 109 -12.61 0.62 -6.05
CA ASN A 109 -12.74 0.49 -7.50
C ASN A 109 -12.31 -0.89 -8.02
N MET A 110 -12.12 -1.86 -7.13
CA MET A 110 -11.84 -3.23 -7.55
C MET A 110 -13.04 -3.80 -8.33
N PRO A 111 -12.78 -4.66 -9.32
CA PRO A 111 -13.84 -5.43 -9.96
C PRO A 111 -14.67 -6.17 -8.92
N SER A 112 -15.94 -6.39 -9.19
CA SER A 112 -16.80 -7.18 -8.30
C SER A 112 -16.23 -8.59 -8.18
N SER A 113 -16.06 -9.05 -6.95
CA SER A 113 -15.65 -10.42 -6.68
C SER A 113 -16.77 -11.39 -7.01
N LYS A 114 -16.44 -12.61 -7.43
CA LYS A 114 -17.43 -13.66 -7.76
C LYS A 114 -17.30 -14.82 -6.80
N VAL A 115 -18.40 -15.50 -6.55
CA VAL A 115 -18.40 -16.79 -5.85
C VAL A 115 -18.27 -17.90 -6.88
N ALA A 116 -17.18 -18.67 -6.83
CA ALA A 116 -16.94 -19.80 -7.73
C ALA A 116 -17.23 -21.13 -7.04
N GLY A 117 -17.45 -22.15 -7.86
CA GLY A 117 -17.70 -23.51 -7.39
C GLY A 117 -16.46 -24.19 -6.82
N GLN A 118 -16.67 -25.28 -6.06
CA GLN A 118 -15.61 -26.07 -5.41
C GLN A 118 -14.62 -26.72 -6.41
N SER A 119 -14.99 -26.86 -7.68
CA SER A 119 -14.09 -27.35 -8.74
C SER A 119 -12.79 -26.53 -8.83
N ARG A 120 -12.87 -25.25 -8.46
CA ARG A 120 -11.73 -24.34 -8.44
C ARG A 120 -10.67 -24.73 -7.40
N LEU A 121 -11.07 -25.39 -6.29
CA LEU A 121 -10.18 -25.83 -5.22
C LEU A 121 -9.19 -26.93 -5.66
N SER A 122 -9.49 -27.64 -6.75
CA SER A 122 -8.62 -28.71 -7.26
C SER A 122 -7.21 -28.24 -7.61
N ALA A 123 -7.04 -26.96 -7.89
CA ALA A 123 -5.78 -26.33 -8.27
C ALA A 123 -5.22 -25.36 -7.21
N ALA A 124 -5.97 -25.14 -6.13
CA ALA A 124 -5.64 -24.16 -5.11
C ALA A 124 -4.60 -24.68 -4.12
N SER A 125 -3.74 -23.80 -3.64
CA SER A 125 -2.91 -24.05 -2.46
C SER A 125 -3.78 -24.08 -1.21
N ALA A 126 -3.46 -24.93 -0.22
CA ALA A 126 -4.06 -24.85 1.10
C ALA A 126 -3.60 -23.62 1.90
N SER A 127 -2.42 -23.09 1.61
CA SER A 127 -2.00 -21.78 2.14
C SER A 127 -2.81 -20.65 1.50
N GLY A 128 -2.94 -19.53 2.20
CA GLY A 128 -3.63 -18.34 1.70
C GLY A 128 -4.66 -17.78 2.67
N GLN A 129 -5.48 -16.87 2.18
CA GLN A 129 -6.46 -16.14 2.98
C GLN A 129 -7.82 -16.84 2.97
N TYR A 130 -8.42 -16.91 4.17
CA TYR A 130 -9.73 -17.48 4.41
C TYR A 130 -10.58 -16.53 5.24
N TYR A 131 -11.89 -16.62 5.07
CA TYR A 131 -12.88 -15.93 5.90
C TYR A 131 -13.79 -16.93 6.59
N LEU A 132 -14.12 -16.64 7.84
CA LEU A 132 -15.18 -17.34 8.55
C LEU A 132 -16.42 -16.45 8.59
N LEU A 133 -17.53 -16.97 8.12
CA LEU A 133 -18.83 -16.26 8.15
C LEU A 133 -19.51 -16.37 9.51
N GLN A 134 -19.17 -17.43 10.26
CA GLN A 134 -19.59 -17.67 11.64
C GLN A 134 -18.40 -18.18 12.44
N GLY A 135 -18.45 -18.05 13.75
CA GLY A 135 -17.41 -18.58 14.62
C GLY A 135 -16.58 -17.52 15.34
N ASN A 136 -15.64 -18.00 16.12
CA ASN A 136 -14.77 -17.17 16.94
C ASN A 136 -13.31 -17.67 16.80
N GLN A 137 -12.33 -16.76 16.96
CA GLN A 137 -10.90 -17.11 17.07
C GLN A 137 -10.59 -18.19 18.12
N SER A 138 -11.52 -18.42 19.04
CA SER A 138 -11.40 -19.41 20.13
C SER A 138 -11.89 -20.79 19.75
N ASP A 139 -12.26 -21.04 18.48
CA ASP A 139 -12.70 -22.37 18.07
C ASP A 139 -11.59 -23.40 18.32
N LYS A 140 -11.88 -24.33 19.24
CA LYS A 140 -10.90 -25.30 19.72
C LYS A 140 -10.54 -26.31 18.63
N ALA A 141 -11.52 -26.74 17.84
CA ALA A 141 -11.30 -27.75 16.81
C ALA A 141 -10.36 -27.21 15.71
N LEU A 142 -10.58 -25.95 15.29
CA LEU A 142 -9.74 -25.28 14.29
C LEU A 142 -8.33 -25.03 14.83
N ARG A 143 -8.18 -24.61 16.07
CA ARG A 143 -6.86 -24.42 16.70
C ARG A 143 -6.11 -25.74 16.87
N ASP A 144 -6.78 -26.79 17.36
CA ASP A 144 -6.17 -28.10 17.54
C ASP A 144 -5.73 -28.68 16.18
N TRP A 145 -6.48 -28.39 15.11
CA TRP A 145 -6.14 -28.79 13.77
C TRP A 145 -4.90 -28.04 13.25
N THR A 146 -4.85 -26.72 13.45
CA THR A 146 -3.69 -25.91 12.99
C THR A 146 -2.40 -26.32 13.71
N VAL A 147 -2.48 -26.60 15.01
CA VAL A 147 -1.33 -27.09 15.81
C VAL A 147 -0.89 -28.49 15.36
N ARG A 148 -1.82 -29.41 15.13
CA ARG A 148 -1.50 -30.77 14.67
C ARG A 148 -0.83 -30.80 13.30
N ASN A 149 -1.21 -29.90 12.42
CA ASN A 149 -0.68 -29.83 11.04
C ASN A 149 0.50 -28.87 10.90
N GLY A 150 0.98 -28.26 12.00
CA GLY A 150 2.10 -27.32 11.97
C GLY A 150 1.83 -26.08 11.11
N VAL A 151 0.57 -25.60 11.11
CA VAL A 151 0.14 -24.46 10.30
C VAL A 151 0.34 -23.17 11.08
N MET A 152 1.06 -22.21 10.48
CA MET A 152 1.08 -20.85 11.01
C MET A 152 -0.21 -20.14 10.65
N VAL A 153 -0.85 -19.50 11.64
CA VAL A 153 -2.12 -18.80 11.46
C VAL A 153 -1.99 -17.36 11.90
N ALA A 154 -2.25 -16.44 10.97
CA ALA A 154 -2.46 -15.04 11.28
C ALA A 154 -3.96 -14.75 11.31
N TRP A 155 -4.46 -14.29 12.46
CA TRP A 155 -5.87 -13.96 12.66
C TRP A 155 -6.11 -12.48 12.49
N GLY A 156 -7.14 -12.11 11.73
CA GLY A 156 -7.68 -10.74 11.63
C GLY A 156 -9.13 -10.75 12.11
N ALA A 157 -9.47 -9.90 13.07
CA ALA A 157 -10.84 -9.75 13.57
C ALA A 157 -11.44 -8.43 13.12
N ASP A 158 -12.77 -8.35 13.00
CA ASP A 158 -13.51 -7.10 12.84
C ASP A 158 -13.46 -6.30 14.15
N SER A 159 -12.38 -5.55 14.32
CA SER A 159 -12.15 -4.70 15.49
C SER A 159 -11.77 -3.30 15.05
N LEU A 160 -12.64 -2.32 15.38
CA LEU A 160 -12.31 -0.91 15.18
C LEU A 160 -10.98 -0.49 15.81
N ARG A 161 -10.60 -1.13 16.91
CA ARG A 161 -9.36 -0.84 17.60
C ARG A 161 -8.16 -1.25 16.76
N ASP A 162 -8.24 -2.41 16.13
CA ASP A 162 -7.17 -2.92 15.28
C ASP A 162 -7.09 -2.14 13.97
N ASP A 163 -8.24 -1.76 13.39
CA ASP A 163 -8.30 -0.88 12.22
C ASP A 163 -7.70 0.49 12.50
N VAL A 164 -8.08 1.12 13.61
CA VAL A 164 -7.50 2.42 14.03
C VAL A 164 -6.01 2.27 14.33
N ARG A 165 -5.57 1.16 14.93
CA ARG A 165 -4.16 0.88 15.17
C ARG A 165 -3.39 0.69 13.86
N LEU A 166 -3.95 -0.02 12.90
CA LEU A 166 -3.38 -0.20 11.57
C LEU A 166 -3.24 1.16 10.85
N LEU A 167 -4.30 1.99 10.88
CA LEU A 167 -4.26 3.34 10.32
C LEU A 167 -3.24 4.22 11.05
N ALA A 168 -3.17 4.14 12.38
CA ALA A 168 -2.20 4.87 13.18
C ALA A 168 -0.75 4.42 12.96
N SER A 169 -0.52 3.20 12.49
CA SER A 169 0.81 2.73 12.08
C SER A 169 1.28 3.35 10.76
N GLN A 170 0.35 3.88 9.95
CA GLN A 170 0.67 4.56 8.70
C GLN A 170 1.03 6.02 8.97
N SER A 171 2.31 6.37 8.80
CA SER A 171 2.83 7.72 9.08
C SER A 171 2.10 8.82 8.29
N SER A 172 1.72 8.56 7.04
CA SER A 172 0.98 9.49 6.18
C SER A 172 -0.41 9.83 6.72
N PHE A 173 -1.12 8.84 7.27
CA PHE A 173 -2.42 9.02 7.89
C PHE A 173 -2.33 9.87 9.16
N VAL A 174 -1.40 9.54 10.05
CA VAL A 174 -1.17 10.29 11.30
C VAL A 174 -0.79 11.74 10.99
N MET A 175 0.08 11.98 10.01
CA MET A 175 0.49 13.32 9.63
C MET A 175 -0.64 14.13 9.00
N SER A 176 -1.51 13.51 8.22
CA SER A 176 -2.71 14.16 7.65
C SER A 176 -3.68 14.58 8.75
N MET A 177 -3.92 13.72 9.74
CA MET A 177 -4.76 14.04 10.90
C MET A 177 -4.14 15.14 11.77
N ALA A 178 -2.83 15.08 12.01
CA ALA A 178 -2.11 16.14 12.73
C ALA A 178 -2.17 17.49 12.01
N ALA A 179 -2.08 17.51 10.69
CA ALA A 179 -2.23 18.71 9.87
C ALA A 179 -3.65 19.28 9.94
N ALA A 180 -4.68 18.42 9.92
CA ALA A 180 -6.07 18.84 10.12
C ALA A 180 -6.30 19.48 11.49
N LEU A 181 -5.79 18.86 12.54
CA LEU A 181 -5.83 19.41 13.90
C LEU A 181 -5.05 20.74 14.01
N ALA A 182 -3.86 20.83 13.42
CA ALA A 182 -3.05 22.05 13.41
C ALA A 182 -3.78 23.20 12.70
N LEU A 183 -4.47 22.91 11.60
CA LEU A 183 -5.29 23.90 10.89
C LEU A 183 -6.44 24.40 11.77
N MET A 184 -7.15 23.49 12.46
CA MET A 184 -8.22 23.86 13.39
C MET A 184 -7.70 24.70 14.56
N VAL A 185 -6.57 24.33 15.15
CA VAL A 185 -5.93 25.11 16.22
C VAL A 185 -5.52 26.50 15.73
N THR A 186 -4.98 26.61 14.52
CA THR A 186 -4.62 27.90 13.92
C THR A 186 -5.86 28.79 13.76
N MET A 187 -7.01 28.21 13.37
CA MET A 187 -8.28 28.92 13.31
C MET A 187 -8.77 29.40 14.68
N VAL A 188 -8.62 28.58 15.73
CA VAL A 188 -8.92 28.98 17.12
C VAL A 188 -8.05 30.16 17.55
N LEU A 189 -6.75 30.10 17.24
CA LEU A 189 -5.83 31.21 17.52
C LEU A 189 -6.24 32.49 16.81
N TYR A 190 -6.61 32.42 15.55
CA TYR A 190 -7.12 33.56 14.80
C TYR A 190 -8.38 34.16 15.43
N TRP A 191 -9.36 33.30 15.78
CA TRP A 191 -10.59 33.76 16.44
C TRP A 191 -10.32 34.45 17.77
N MET A 192 -9.53 33.81 18.63
CA MET A 192 -9.20 34.36 19.93
C MET A 192 -8.44 35.69 19.81
N ALA A 193 -7.50 35.79 18.84
CA ALA A 193 -6.81 37.04 18.53
C ALA A 193 -7.79 38.16 18.12
N SER A 194 -8.79 37.86 17.31
CA SER A 194 -9.80 38.82 16.87
C SER A 194 -10.73 39.28 18.00
N LYS A 195 -10.91 38.47 19.05
CA LYS A 195 -11.83 38.71 20.17
C LYS A 195 -11.18 39.32 21.39
N VAL A 196 -9.86 39.44 21.49
CA VAL A 196 -9.14 39.94 22.69
C VAL A 196 -9.70 41.27 23.18
N ARG A 197 -9.93 42.23 22.27
CA ARG A 197 -10.48 43.54 22.64
C ARG A 197 -11.93 43.47 23.14
N SER A 198 -12.78 42.69 22.48
CA SER A 198 -14.17 42.49 22.88
C SER A 198 -14.27 41.80 24.24
N ARG A 199 -13.38 40.82 24.51
CA ARG A 199 -13.27 40.16 25.82
C ARG A 199 -12.91 41.17 26.91
N ALA A 200 -11.88 41.99 26.68
CA ALA A 200 -11.47 43.01 27.65
C ALA A 200 -12.63 43.98 28.00
N LEU A 201 -13.38 44.45 27.00
CA LEU A 201 -14.53 45.31 27.19
C LEU A 201 -15.67 44.62 27.98
N ARG A 202 -15.95 43.34 27.70
CA ARG A 202 -16.97 42.56 28.40
C ARG A 202 -16.59 42.29 29.86
N VAL A 203 -15.30 42.05 30.13
CA VAL A 203 -14.79 41.92 31.52
C VAL A 203 -14.96 43.24 32.29
N LEU A 204 -14.61 44.38 31.68
CA LEU A 204 -14.81 45.70 32.28
C LEU A 204 -16.31 46.00 32.50
N ALA A 205 -17.19 45.46 31.66
CA ALA A 205 -18.65 45.56 31.82
C ALA A 205 -19.22 44.60 32.90
N GLY A 206 -18.35 43.83 33.62
CA GLY A 206 -18.78 42.92 34.69
C GLY A 206 -19.36 41.58 34.23
N VAL A 207 -19.24 41.22 32.95
CA VAL A 207 -19.72 39.92 32.46
C VAL A 207 -18.80 38.80 32.96
N SER A 208 -19.38 37.73 33.50
CA SER A 208 -18.62 36.62 34.05
C SER A 208 -17.71 35.94 32.99
N VAL A 209 -16.51 35.60 33.43
CA VAL A 209 -15.46 34.94 32.61
C VAL A 209 -15.99 33.73 31.87
N TRP A 210 -16.75 32.87 32.57
CA TRP A 210 -17.32 31.66 32.04
C TRP A 210 -18.35 31.90 30.90
N ARG A 211 -19.15 32.93 31.05
CA ARG A 211 -20.15 33.32 30.03
C ARG A 211 -19.48 33.82 28.76
N ILE A 212 -18.41 34.61 28.89
CA ILE A 212 -17.61 35.10 27.77
C ILE A 212 -16.95 33.90 27.04
N GLN A 213 -16.34 32.98 27.81
CA GLN A 213 -15.67 31.81 27.26
C GLN A 213 -16.67 30.91 26.50
N LYS A 214 -17.83 30.64 27.11
CA LYS A 214 -18.92 29.83 26.47
C LYS A 214 -19.40 30.47 25.16
N ASP A 215 -19.66 31.77 25.13
CA ASP A 215 -20.12 32.48 23.94
C ASP A 215 -19.09 32.43 22.81
N ASP A 216 -17.81 32.57 23.14
CA ASP A 216 -16.70 32.53 22.18
C ASP A 216 -16.49 31.10 21.65
N MET A 217 -16.61 30.07 22.50
CA MET A 217 -16.57 28.68 22.10
C MET A 217 -17.71 28.31 21.17
N MET A 218 -18.94 28.73 21.51
CA MET A 218 -20.12 28.47 20.65
C MET A 218 -19.99 29.17 19.29
N GLY A 219 -19.32 30.32 19.25
CA GLY A 219 -19.03 31.01 17.98
C GLY A 219 -18.18 30.25 17.00
N ILE A 220 -17.36 29.27 17.45
CA ILE A 220 -16.56 28.36 16.63
C ILE A 220 -17.26 27.02 16.47
N LEU A 221 -17.75 26.44 17.57
CA LEU A 221 -18.26 25.08 17.60
C LEU A 221 -19.51 24.93 16.73
N THR A 222 -20.43 25.92 16.78
CA THR A 222 -21.67 25.87 15.98
C THR A 222 -21.40 25.77 14.47
N PRO A 223 -20.61 26.67 13.83
CA PRO A 223 -20.34 26.52 12.40
C PRO A 223 -19.53 25.26 12.07
N SER A 224 -18.66 24.78 12.97
CA SER A 224 -17.92 23.53 12.77
C SER A 224 -18.84 22.31 12.82
N LEU A 225 -19.76 22.23 13.79
CA LEU A 225 -20.74 21.15 13.86
C LEU A 225 -21.70 21.18 12.67
N CYS A 226 -22.14 22.38 12.23
CA CYS A 226 -22.97 22.48 11.01
C CYS A 226 -22.21 21.97 9.77
N ALA A 227 -20.92 22.25 9.67
CA ALA A 227 -20.08 21.76 8.59
C ALA A 227 -19.93 20.22 8.65
N ALA A 228 -19.66 19.65 9.84
CA ALA A 228 -19.58 18.22 10.06
C ALA A 228 -20.89 17.53 9.64
N CYS A 229 -22.03 17.92 10.21
CA CYS A 229 -23.32 17.34 9.87
C CYS A 229 -23.65 17.42 8.38
N LEU A 230 -23.30 18.53 7.71
CA LEU A 230 -23.53 18.65 6.26
C LEU A 230 -22.69 17.64 5.47
N ILE A 231 -21.40 17.54 5.82
CA ILE A 231 -20.47 16.60 5.17
C ILE A 231 -20.88 15.16 5.45
N ASP A 232 -21.27 14.84 6.69
CA ASP A 232 -21.75 13.51 7.07
C ASP A 232 -22.96 13.08 6.22
N ILE A 233 -23.97 13.93 6.13
CA ILE A 233 -25.17 13.62 5.34
C ILE A 233 -24.80 13.40 3.87
N VAL A 234 -23.98 14.27 3.30
CA VAL A 234 -23.57 14.14 1.89
C VAL A 234 -22.75 12.89 1.67
N SER A 235 -21.73 12.65 2.51
CA SER A 235 -20.80 11.52 2.32
C SER A 235 -21.47 10.17 2.54
N VAL A 236 -22.32 10.03 3.57
CA VAL A 236 -23.09 8.80 3.82
C VAL A 236 -24.08 8.54 2.67
N THR A 237 -24.74 9.59 2.18
CA THR A 237 -25.66 9.46 1.02
C THR A 237 -24.91 9.03 -0.24
N VAL A 238 -23.74 9.63 -0.51
CA VAL A 238 -22.92 9.29 -1.68
C VAL A 238 -22.41 7.84 -1.56
N VAL A 239 -21.90 7.44 -0.40
CA VAL A 239 -21.44 6.07 -0.17
C VAL A 239 -22.59 5.08 -0.35
N GLY A 240 -23.74 5.35 0.23
CA GLY A 240 -24.92 4.49 0.09
C GLY A 240 -25.41 4.36 -1.34
N ALA A 241 -25.44 5.46 -2.10
CA ALA A 241 -25.90 5.48 -3.48
C ALA A 241 -24.91 4.86 -4.48
N VAL A 242 -23.60 5.14 -4.30
CA VAL A 242 -22.57 4.73 -5.27
C VAL A 242 -21.98 3.36 -4.93
N ARG A 243 -21.68 3.10 -3.66
CA ARG A 243 -21.03 1.87 -3.21
C ARG A 243 -22.03 0.81 -2.73
N GLY A 244 -23.08 1.23 -2.08
CA GLY A 244 -24.16 0.36 -1.56
C GLY A 244 -24.40 0.53 -0.07
N ALA A 245 -25.61 0.23 0.37
CA ALA A 245 -26.03 0.40 1.75
C ALA A 245 -25.25 -0.48 2.76
N VAL A 246 -24.71 -1.60 2.30
CA VAL A 246 -23.91 -2.55 3.12
C VAL A 246 -22.69 -1.87 3.75
N PHE A 247 -22.11 -0.88 3.09
CA PHE A 247 -20.91 -0.18 3.56
C PHE A 247 -21.19 0.98 4.51
N ILE A 248 -22.43 1.43 4.64
CA ILE A 248 -22.81 2.59 5.48
C ILE A 248 -22.40 2.38 6.95
N PRO A 249 -22.68 1.23 7.59
CA PRO A 249 -22.43 1.07 9.03
C PRO A 249 -20.96 1.24 9.41
N TYR A 250 -20.06 0.61 8.67
CA TYR A 250 -18.64 0.73 8.94
C TYR A 250 -18.11 2.13 8.58
N PHE A 251 -18.46 2.62 7.39
CA PHE A 251 -18.04 3.95 6.93
C PHE A 251 -18.45 5.05 7.91
N SER A 252 -19.72 5.06 8.35
CA SER A 252 -20.21 6.06 9.29
C SER A 252 -19.52 5.94 10.67
N ARG A 253 -19.23 4.73 11.12
CA ARG A 253 -18.55 4.48 12.38
C ARG A 253 -17.11 5.02 12.37
N ILE A 254 -16.33 4.79 11.31
CA ILE A 254 -14.97 5.32 11.21
C ILE A 254 -14.97 6.84 11.00
N LEU A 255 -15.91 7.36 10.21
CA LEU A 255 -16.09 8.79 9.99
C LEU A 255 -16.34 9.52 11.31
N LEU A 256 -17.28 9.03 12.14
CA LEU A 256 -17.57 9.60 13.44
C LEU A 256 -16.36 9.56 14.41
N VAL A 257 -15.53 8.50 14.35
CA VAL A 257 -14.31 8.42 15.15
C VAL A 257 -13.30 9.50 14.73
N LEU A 258 -13.10 9.66 13.41
CA LEU A 258 -12.15 10.65 12.90
C LEU A 258 -12.63 12.08 13.13
N GLU A 259 -13.89 12.38 12.85
CA GLU A 259 -14.47 13.70 13.10
C GLU A 259 -14.56 14.01 14.60
N GLY A 260 -14.94 13.02 15.41
CA GLY A 260 -14.93 13.12 16.85
C GLY A 260 -13.54 13.45 17.40
N THR A 261 -12.49 12.86 16.83
CA THR A 261 -11.10 13.19 17.20
C THR A 261 -10.75 14.64 16.85
N VAL A 262 -11.14 15.11 15.66
CA VAL A 262 -10.94 16.51 15.25
C VAL A 262 -11.72 17.48 16.15
N LEU A 263 -12.98 17.18 16.43
CA LEU A 263 -13.83 18.00 17.29
C LEU A 263 -13.34 18.03 18.75
N ALA A 264 -12.89 16.90 19.28
CA ALA A 264 -12.27 16.82 20.60
C ALA A 264 -10.98 17.65 20.66
N GLY A 265 -10.11 17.52 19.66
CA GLY A 265 -8.91 18.33 19.53
C GLY A 265 -9.22 19.84 19.43
N LEU A 266 -10.23 20.21 18.64
CA LEU A 266 -10.72 21.59 18.54
C LEU A 266 -11.22 22.09 19.90
N PHE A 267 -12.00 21.30 20.63
CA PHE A 267 -12.51 21.66 21.94
C PHE A 267 -11.39 21.89 22.96
N VAL A 268 -10.43 20.96 23.01
CA VAL A 268 -9.24 21.09 23.88
C VAL A 268 -8.42 22.32 23.51
N ALA A 269 -8.20 22.57 22.23
CA ALA A 269 -7.51 23.77 21.76
C ALA A 269 -8.24 25.07 22.16
N MET A 270 -9.58 25.09 22.06
CA MET A 270 -10.38 26.23 22.49
C MET A 270 -10.24 26.49 24.00
N LEU A 271 -10.20 25.44 24.82
CA LEU A 271 -9.98 25.58 26.27
C LEU A 271 -8.59 26.15 26.56
N ILE A 272 -7.54 25.53 26.00
CA ILE A 272 -6.15 25.94 26.26
C ILE A 272 -5.90 27.38 25.76
N VAL A 273 -6.23 27.66 24.50
CA VAL A 273 -6.02 28.98 23.89
C VAL A 273 -6.92 30.02 24.57
N GLY A 274 -8.14 29.63 24.94
CA GLY A 274 -9.06 30.48 25.68
C GLY A 274 -8.49 30.93 27.04
N MET A 275 -7.86 30.03 27.78
CA MET A 275 -7.19 30.32 29.05
C MET A 275 -5.92 31.17 28.85
N LEU A 276 -5.08 30.81 27.87
CA LEU A 276 -3.83 31.53 27.58
C LEU A 276 -4.06 32.96 27.01
N SER A 277 -5.16 33.17 26.32
CA SER A 277 -5.50 34.47 25.70
C SER A 277 -6.30 35.40 26.61
N TRP A 278 -6.41 35.08 27.89
CA TRP A 278 -7.17 35.90 28.82
C TRP A 278 -6.47 37.23 29.08
N PRO A 279 -7.17 38.39 28.98
CA PRO A 279 -6.55 39.69 29.19
C PRO A 279 -6.19 39.90 30.68
N SER A 280 -4.90 40.12 30.97
CA SER A 280 -4.46 40.50 32.32
C SER A 280 -4.85 41.93 32.63
N ALA A 281 -5.03 42.27 33.93
CA ALA A 281 -5.35 43.62 34.37
C ALA A 281 -4.31 44.65 33.90
N THR A 282 -3.02 44.27 33.87
CA THR A 282 -1.93 45.13 33.40
C THR A 282 -2.00 45.38 31.88
N MET A 283 -2.47 44.41 31.08
CA MET A 283 -2.70 44.59 29.62
C MET A 283 -3.87 45.53 29.36
N ILE A 284 -4.93 45.45 30.18
CA ILE A 284 -6.10 46.32 30.07
C ILE A 284 -5.69 47.76 30.38
N MET A 285 -4.93 47.97 31.46
CA MET A 285 -4.45 49.31 31.88
C MET A 285 -3.44 49.92 30.91
N ARG A 286 -2.51 49.14 30.37
CA ARG A 286 -1.48 49.64 29.45
C ARG A 286 -1.96 49.75 28.00
N ARG A 287 -3.21 49.46 27.68
CA ARG A 287 -3.75 49.38 26.32
C ARG A 287 -2.86 48.51 25.37
N ALA A 288 -2.02 47.65 25.98
CA ALA A 288 -1.08 46.83 25.25
C ALA A 288 -1.83 45.75 24.46
N SER A 289 -1.43 45.50 23.23
CA SER A 289 -1.98 44.41 22.45
C SER A 289 -1.38 43.09 22.94
N GLY A 290 -2.22 42.20 23.51
CA GLY A 290 -1.83 40.83 23.94
C GLY A 290 -1.36 39.89 22.84
N ASN A 291 -0.86 40.45 21.77
CA ASN A 291 -0.70 39.74 20.47
C ASN A 291 0.62 38.99 20.30
N ILE A 292 1.62 39.19 21.20
CA ILE A 292 2.97 38.60 21.03
C ILE A 292 2.93 37.09 21.23
N GLY A 293 2.19 36.61 22.23
CA GLY A 293 2.03 35.15 22.46
C GLY A 293 1.31 34.46 21.31
N LEU A 294 0.22 35.05 20.82
CA LEU A 294 -0.55 34.51 19.69
C LEU A 294 0.22 34.47 18.36
N ARG A 295 1.11 35.45 18.15
CA ARG A 295 2.00 35.48 17.00
C ARG A 295 3.02 34.33 17.05
N ARG A 296 3.60 34.07 18.23
CA ARG A 296 4.56 32.96 18.41
C ARG A 296 3.89 31.60 18.22
N SER A 297 2.69 31.40 18.77
CA SER A 297 1.95 30.15 18.64
C SER A 297 1.49 29.90 17.18
N ALA A 298 1.06 30.92 16.46
CA ALA A 298 0.73 30.80 15.04
C ALA A 298 1.95 30.46 14.18
N LEU A 299 3.13 31.03 14.49
CA LEU A 299 4.37 30.68 13.80
C LEU A 299 4.81 29.24 14.12
N ALA A 300 4.72 28.82 15.38
CA ALA A 300 5.04 27.46 15.79
C ALA A 300 4.13 26.43 15.09
N MET A 301 2.84 26.75 14.95
CA MET A 301 1.89 25.88 14.24
C MET A 301 2.21 25.77 12.74
N LYS A 302 2.55 26.90 12.10
CA LYS A 302 3.01 26.89 10.70
C LYS A 302 4.26 26.03 10.54
N ALA A 303 5.23 26.18 11.45
CA ALA A 303 6.45 25.38 11.43
C ALA A 303 6.15 23.88 11.62
N MET A 304 5.23 23.52 12.51
CA MET A 304 4.82 22.13 12.75
C MET A 304 4.21 21.49 11.49
N VAL A 305 3.27 22.18 10.84
CA VAL A 305 2.66 21.66 9.60
C VAL A 305 3.69 21.59 8.48
N PHE A 306 4.62 22.53 8.39
CA PHE A 306 5.71 22.49 7.43
C PHE A 306 6.62 21.28 7.64
N VAL A 307 7.02 21.01 8.88
CA VAL A 307 7.82 19.81 9.23
C VAL A 307 7.05 18.53 8.91
N ALA A 308 5.74 18.49 9.17
CA ALA A 308 4.90 17.34 8.82
C ALA A 308 4.88 17.07 7.30
N VAL A 309 4.74 18.13 6.48
CA VAL A 309 4.82 17.99 5.00
C VAL A 309 6.17 17.45 4.58
N LEU A 310 7.27 17.98 5.12
CA LEU A 310 8.62 17.51 4.79
C LEU A 310 8.85 16.05 5.22
N ALA A 311 8.38 15.66 6.41
CA ALA A 311 8.55 14.31 6.93
C ALA A 311 7.85 13.24 6.07
N VAL A 312 6.74 13.59 5.41
CA VAL A 312 5.98 12.67 4.56
C VAL A 312 6.43 12.71 3.09
N THR A 313 7.21 13.71 2.70
CA THR A 313 7.62 13.87 1.30
C THR A 313 8.41 12.65 0.78
N ALA A 314 9.43 12.20 1.50
CA ALA A 314 10.25 11.06 1.08
C ALA A 314 9.44 9.74 1.01
N PRO A 315 8.67 9.36 2.04
CA PRO A 315 7.79 8.19 1.96
C PRO A 315 6.76 8.26 0.82
N ALA A 316 6.18 9.45 0.56
CA ALA A 316 5.20 9.61 -0.50
C ALA A 316 5.83 9.46 -1.89
N MET A 317 7.03 10.02 -2.10
CA MET A 317 7.75 9.88 -3.38
C MET A 317 8.17 8.43 -3.62
N SER A 318 8.68 7.74 -2.60
CA SER A 318 9.00 6.31 -2.72
C SER A 318 7.76 5.46 -2.99
N ALA A 319 6.62 5.80 -2.38
CA ALA A 319 5.36 5.11 -2.62
C ALA A 319 4.83 5.31 -4.04
N ILE A 320 4.93 6.53 -4.58
CA ILE A 320 4.54 6.82 -5.98
C ILE A 320 5.43 6.02 -6.95
N ALA A 321 6.74 5.97 -6.71
CA ALA A 321 7.66 5.16 -7.50
C ALA A 321 7.34 3.66 -7.40
N SER A 322 7.02 3.17 -6.19
CA SER A 322 6.60 1.78 -5.96
C SER A 322 5.27 1.44 -6.63
N ALA A 323 4.33 2.41 -6.73
CA ALA A 323 3.05 2.18 -7.38
C ALA A 323 3.20 1.85 -8.86
N ASP A 324 4.09 2.54 -9.56
CA ASP A 324 4.34 2.30 -10.99
C ASP A 324 5.02 0.94 -11.20
N SER A 325 5.98 0.56 -10.34
CA SER A 325 6.59 -0.77 -10.37
C SER A 325 5.58 -1.88 -10.06
N SER A 326 4.75 -1.71 -9.02
CA SER A 326 3.70 -2.67 -8.67
C SER A 326 2.64 -2.82 -9.76
N ALA A 327 2.26 -1.74 -10.43
CA ALA A 327 1.33 -1.80 -11.55
C ALA A 327 1.94 -2.49 -12.80
N ARG A 328 3.24 -2.36 -13.00
CA ARG A 328 3.97 -3.12 -14.04
C ARG A 328 4.06 -4.59 -13.67
N GLU A 329 4.40 -4.88 -12.43
CA GLU A 329 4.49 -6.22 -11.88
C GLU A 329 3.15 -6.96 -12.01
N GLN A 330 2.04 -6.34 -11.61
CA GLN A 330 0.71 -6.91 -11.77
C GLN A 330 0.42 -7.30 -13.22
N ARG A 331 0.71 -6.43 -14.19
CA ARG A 331 0.51 -6.72 -15.63
C ARG A 331 1.35 -7.91 -16.13
N VAL A 332 2.55 -8.10 -15.60
CA VAL A 332 3.38 -9.26 -15.95
C VAL A 332 2.80 -10.54 -15.33
N TRP A 333 2.40 -10.48 -14.05
CA TRP A 333 1.76 -11.63 -13.39
C TRP A 333 0.43 -12.05 -14.04
N GLU A 334 -0.34 -11.09 -14.55
CA GLU A 334 -1.55 -11.37 -15.35
C GLU A 334 -1.24 -12.17 -16.61
N ARG A 335 -0.12 -11.86 -17.30
CA ARG A 335 0.34 -12.65 -18.45
C ARG A 335 0.80 -14.06 -18.04
N LEU A 336 1.31 -14.20 -16.84
CA LEU A 336 1.77 -15.46 -16.25
C LEU A 336 0.67 -16.22 -15.50
N SER A 337 -0.61 -15.86 -15.67
CA SER A 337 -1.75 -16.43 -14.93
C SER A 337 -1.93 -17.95 -15.13
N ASN A 338 -1.55 -18.49 -16.29
CA ASN A 338 -1.60 -19.93 -16.59
C ASN A 338 -0.29 -20.68 -16.28
N GLN A 339 0.68 -19.98 -15.71
CA GLN A 339 1.97 -20.55 -15.38
C GLN A 339 1.96 -21.13 -13.97
N VAL A 340 2.67 -22.24 -13.80
CA VAL A 340 2.78 -22.93 -12.52
C VAL A 340 4.25 -23.08 -12.13
N SER A 341 4.47 -23.15 -10.84
CA SER A 341 5.73 -23.52 -10.23
C SER A 341 5.59 -24.82 -9.47
N ILE A 342 6.70 -25.48 -9.23
CA ILE A 342 6.76 -26.67 -8.39
C ILE A 342 7.38 -26.30 -7.05
N ALA A 343 6.89 -26.93 -5.98
CA ALA A 343 7.48 -26.87 -4.66
C ALA A 343 7.77 -28.29 -4.18
N LEU A 344 8.96 -28.50 -3.70
CA LEU A 344 9.41 -29.78 -3.14
C LEU A 344 9.59 -29.67 -1.64
N SER A 345 9.35 -30.77 -0.95
CA SER A 345 9.89 -31.00 0.38
C SER A 345 11.40 -31.13 0.28
N TYR A 346 12.12 -30.20 0.87
CA TYR A 346 13.58 -30.21 0.82
C TYR A 346 14.15 -31.31 1.72
N GLU A 347 14.08 -32.54 1.27
CA GLU A 347 14.94 -33.61 1.71
C GLU A 347 15.99 -33.82 0.63
N ASN A 348 17.27 -33.71 0.97
CA ASN A 348 18.38 -33.92 0.04
C ASN A 348 18.34 -35.39 -0.46
N ASN A 349 17.56 -35.63 -1.50
CA ASN A 349 17.34 -36.93 -2.09
C ASN A 349 17.69 -36.90 -3.60
N PRO A 350 18.93 -37.24 -3.98
CA PRO A 350 19.36 -37.19 -5.37
C PRO A 350 18.50 -38.02 -6.35
N GLN A 351 17.88 -39.09 -5.86
CA GLN A 351 16.99 -39.90 -6.72
C GLN A 351 15.65 -39.19 -7.00
N LEU A 352 15.15 -38.45 -6.03
CA LEU A 352 13.97 -37.62 -6.21
C LEU A 352 14.29 -36.45 -7.15
N ASP A 353 15.42 -35.79 -6.94
CA ASP A 353 15.88 -34.68 -7.78
C ASP A 353 16.01 -35.09 -9.24
N ALA A 354 16.62 -36.24 -9.51
CA ALA A 354 16.75 -36.77 -10.88
C ALA A 354 15.41 -37.02 -11.54
N LYS A 355 14.42 -37.58 -10.83
CA LYS A 355 13.07 -37.78 -11.36
C LYS A 355 12.36 -36.46 -11.66
N VAL A 356 12.47 -35.48 -10.76
CA VAL A 356 11.87 -34.16 -10.94
C VAL A 356 12.54 -33.43 -12.11
N ALA A 357 13.87 -33.44 -12.18
CA ALA A 357 14.62 -32.85 -13.28
C ALA A 357 14.25 -33.44 -14.63
N ASN A 358 14.04 -34.78 -14.72
CA ASN A 358 13.61 -35.42 -15.95
C ASN A 358 12.22 -34.94 -16.40
N VAL A 359 11.25 -34.84 -15.48
CA VAL A 359 9.93 -34.30 -15.82
C VAL A 359 10.03 -32.85 -16.29
N MET A 360 10.92 -32.03 -15.67
CA MET A 360 11.13 -30.65 -16.09
C MET A 360 11.74 -30.56 -17.50
N ARG A 361 12.70 -31.42 -17.84
CA ARG A 361 13.27 -31.49 -19.19
C ARG A 361 12.22 -31.91 -20.23
N GLU A 362 11.40 -32.92 -19.94
CA GLU A 362 10.30 -33.30 -20.82
C GLU A 362 9.32 -32.15 -21.09
N ILE A 363 9.05 -31.31 -20.09
CA ILE A 363 8.18 -30.15 -20.24
C ILE A 363 8.88 -29.04 -21.05
N GLU A 364 10.18 -28.89 -20.90
CA GLU A 364 10.97 -27.95 -21.68
C GLU A 364 11.07 -28.34 -23.14
N ASP A 365 11.32 -29.63 -23.42
CA ASP A 365 11.36 -30.18 -24.79
C ASP A 365 10.07 -29.89 -25.56
N ASP A 366 8.93 -29.80 -24.87
CA ASP A 366 7.66 -29.37 -25.43
C ASP A 366 7.53 -27.83 -25.54
N GLY A 367 8.55 -27.07 -25.20
CA GLY A 367 8.54 -25.60 -25.20
C GLY A 367 7.65 -24.97 -24.14
N ARG A 368 7.38 -25.67 -23.04
CA ARG A 368 6.47 -25.24 -21.95
C ARG A 368 7.19 -24.94 -20.65
N GLY A 369 8.50 -25.02 -20.62
CA GLY A 369 9.36 -24.68 -19.50
C GLY A 369 10.12 -23.39 -19.75
N ALA A 370 10.29 -22.55 -18.75
CA ALA A 370 11.05 -21.31 -18.83
C ALA A 370 11.89 -21.09 -17.57
N LEU A 371 13.11 -20.57 -17.75
CA LEU A 371 14.01 -20.18 -16.68
C LEU A 371 14.13 -18.66 -16.64
N SER A 372 14.06 -18.08 -15.44
CA SER A 372 14.48 -16.71 -15.16
C SER A 372 15.18 -16.66 -13.81
N TYR A 373 16.47 -16.39 -13.81
CA TYR A 373 17.32 -16.36 -12.62
C TYR A 373 18.26 -15.15 -12.68
N THR A 374 18.05 -14.16 -11.81
CA THR A 374 18.84 -12.92 -11.82
C THR A 374 19.74 -12.83 -10.62
N PHE A 375 21.02 -12.65 -10.87
CA PHE A 375 22.04 -12.32 -9.88
C PHE A 375 22.01 -10.82 -9.62
N THR A 376 21.63 -10.46 -8.40
CA THR A 376 21.63 -9.05 -7.98
C THR A 376 22.99 -8.65 -7.39
N PRO A 377 23.32 -7.35 -7.34
CA PRO A 377 24.55 -6.84 -6.74
C PRO A 377 24.80 -7.34 -5.31
N GLU A 378 23.73 -7.57 -4.57
CA GLU A 378 23.78 -8.12 -3.20
C GLU A 378 24.28 -9.58 -3.18
N MET A 379 23.88 -10.37 -4.18
CA MET A 379 24.27 -11.79 -4.30
C MET A 379 25.71 -11.95 -4.78
N THR A 380 26.18 -11.04 -5.63
CA THR A 380 27.55 -11.06 -6.18
C THR A 380 28.56 -10.40 -5.24
N GLY A 381 28.13 -9.72 -4.17
CA GLY A 381 29.00 -8.98 -3.26
C GLY A 381 29.62 -7.72 -3.88
N ALA A 382 29.15 -7.27 -5.05
CA ALA A 382 29.62 -6.11 -5.77
C ALA A 382 28.49 -5.03 -5.86
N PRO A 383 28.34 -4.14 -4.86
CA PRO A 383 27.19 -3.23 -4.77
C PRO A 383 27.04 -2.26 -5.94
N SER A 384 28.09 -2.04 -6.73
CA SER A 384 28.10 -1.17 -7.91
C SER A 384 27.90 -1.93 -9.23
N ALA A 385 27.80 -3.27 -9.18
CA ALA A 385 27.61 -4.11 -10.37
C ALA A 385 26.22 -3.97 -10.95
N GLU A 386 26.09 -4.18 -12.25
CA GLU A 386 24.78 -4.32 -12.89
C GLU A 386 24.22 -5.72 -12.64
N PRO A 387 22.91 -5.87 -12.45
CA PRO A 387 22.28 -7.19 -12.37
C PRO A 387 22.54 -8.01 -13.63
N VAL A 388 22.72 -9.33 -13.45
CA VAL A 388 22.91 -10.27 -14.55
C VAL A 388 21.81 -11.32 -14.52
N ALA A 389 21.01 -11.42 -15.57
CA ALA A 389 19.93 -12.39 -15.65
C ALA A 389 20.25 -13.52 -16.62
N LEU A 390 20.10 -14.75 -16.15
CA LEU A 390 20.03 -15.95 -16.96
C LEU A 390 18.55 -16.22 -17.30
N VAL A 391 18.20 -16.18 -18.58
CA VAL A 391 16.82 -16.46 -19.00
C VAL A 391 16.84 -17.40 -20.19
N THR A 392 15.75 -18.15 -20.38
CA THR A 392 15.51 -18.87 -21.62
C THR A 392 14.70 -18.01 -22.59
N GLN A 393 14.80 -18.32 -23.89
CA GLN A 393 13.96 -17.66 -24.91
C GLN A 393 12.46 -17.80 -24.57
N GLN A 394 12.09 -18.92 -23.96
CA GLN A 394 10.70 -19.19 -23.57
C GLN A 394 10.21 -18.23 -22.48
N TRP A 395 11.07 -17.82 -21.52
CA TRP A 395 10.72 -16.77 -20.55
C TRP A 395 10.39 -15.46 -21.26
N LEU A 396 11.23 -15.05 -22.19
CA LEU A 396 11.01 -13.80 -22.94
C LEU A 396 9.70 -13.84 -23.74
N ASN A 397 9.37 -15.00 -24.31
CA ASN A 397 8.10 -15.21 -25.00
C ASN A 397 6.91 -15.09 -24.04
N MET A 398 6.99 -15.68 -22.82
CA MET A 398 5.94 -15.63 -21.82
C MET A 398 5.67 -14.19 -21.32
N VAL A 399 6.73 -13.40 -21.12
CA VAL A 399 6.59 -12.00 -20.70
C VAL A 399 6.38 -11.04 -21.88
N GLN A 400 6.36 -11.56 -23.12
CA GLN A 400 6.16 -10.82 -24.36
C GLN A 400 7.21 -9.70 -24.58
N VAL A 401 8.47 -10.04 -24.38
CA VAL A 401 9.61 -9.14 -24.59
C VAL A 401 10.55 -9.74 -25.62
N ASP A 402 10.97 -8.93 -26.59
CA ASP A 402 12.01 -9.32 -27.56
C ASP A 402 13.18 -8.33 -27.46
N PRO A 403 14.30 -8.73 -26.82
CA PRO A 403 15.46 -7.87 -26.65
C PRO A 403 16.08 -7.41 -27.97
N ALA A 404 15.90 -8.17 -29.07
CA ALA A 404 16.45 -7.81 -30.36
C ALA A 404 15.74 -6.60 -31.02
N HIS A 405 14.49 -6.32 -30.61
CA HIS A 405 13.67 -5.24 -31.13
C HIS A 405 13.48 -4.08 -30.16
N MET A 406 14.15 -4.10 -29.00
CA MET A 406 14.10 -3.00 -28.02
C MET A 406 15.07 -1.88 -28.39
N GLU A 407 14.63 -0.62 -28.32
CA GLU A 407 15.39 0.57 -28.71
C GLU A 407 16.70 0.73 -27.93
N HIS A 408 16.73 0.29 -26.69
CA HIS A 408 17.88 0.44 -25.77
C HIS A 408 18.52 -0.91 -25.40
N SER A 409 18.39 -1.92 -26.24
CA SER A 409 19.03 -3.22 -26.06
C SER A 409 20.05 -3.43 -27.18
N VAL A 410 21.28 -3.73 -26.78
CA VAL A 410 22.38 -3.97 -27.71
C VAL A 410 22.88 -5.40 -27.55
N ARG A 411 22.89 -6.15 -28.64
CA ARG A 411 23.53 -7.47 -28.66
C ARG A 411 25.03 -7.31 -28.54
N VAL A 412 25.63 -8.00 -27.59
CA VAL A 412 27.07 -7.97 -27.34
C VAL A 412 27.69 -9.36 -27.49
N THR A 413 29.00 -9.43 -27.68
CA THR A 413 29.73 -10.70 -27.63
C THR A 413 30.31 -10.91 -26.24
N PHE A 414 30.71 -12.13 -25.92
CA PHE A 414 31.26 -12.48 -24.61
C PHE A 414 32.40 -11.57 -24.16
N ASP A 415 33.29 -11.16 -25.10
CA ASP A 415 34.45 -10.30 -24.78
C ASP A 415 34.07 -8.92 -24.25
N TYR A 416 32.90 -8.41 -24.65
CA TYR A 416 32.40 -7.09 -24.26
C TYR A 416 31.45 -7.13 -23.04
N LEU A 417 31.27 -8.31 -22.43
CA LEU A 417 30.49 -8.43 -21.20
C LEU A 417 31.21 -7.73 -20.02
N PRO A 418 30.46 -7.14 -19.06
CA PRO A 418 31.00 -6.72 -17.78
C PRO A 418 31.72 -7.85 -17.04
N ALA A 419 32.66 -7.51 -16.17
CA ALA A 419 33.45 -8.51 -15.44
C ALA A 419 32.58 -9.46 -14.63
N GLU A 420 31.56 -8.95 -13.99
CA GLU A 420 30.59 -9.71 -13.18
C GLU A 420 29.80 -10.71 -14.02
N ALA A 421 29.40 -10.32 -15.23
CA ALA A 421 28.71 -11.23 -16.15
C ALA A 421 29.64 -12.33 -16.65
N LYS A 422 30.91 -12.02 -16.94
CA LYS A 422 31.92 -13.03 -17.29
C LYS A 422 32.16 -14.01 -16.15
N ASP A 423 32.18 -13.52 -14.92
CA ASP A 423 32.33 -14.35 -13.71
C ASP A 423 31.16 -15.34 -13.59
N ILE A 424 29.92 -14.88 -13.78
CA ILE A 424 28.73 -15.73 -13.74
C ILE A 424 28.77 -16.76 -14.88
N VAL A 425 29.11 -16.35 -16.11
CA VAL A 425 29.24 -17.27 -17.23
C VAL A 425 30.31 -18.33 -16.96
N SER A 426 31.43 -17.95 -16.31
CA SER A 426 32.48 -18.89 -15.94
C SER A 426 32.07 -19.94 -14.90
N GLN A 427 31.00 -19.67 -14.13
CA GLN A 427 30.44 -20.59 -13.16
C GLN A 427 29.40 -21.56 -13.76
N ILE A 428 28.83 -21.27 -14.94
CA ILE A 428 27.84 -22.14 -15.60
C ILE A 428 28.32 -23.59 -15.75
N PRO A 429 29.58 -23.88 -16.12
CA PRO A 429 30.06 -25.26 -16.16
C PRO A 429 29.97 -26.02 -14.84
N ALA A 430 30.12 -25.34 -13.71
CA ALA A 430 29.97 -25.95 -12.39
C ALA A 430 28.50 -26.29 -12.04
N TRP A 431 27.56 -25.60 -12.67
CA TRP A 431 26.11 -25.84 -12.50
C TRP A 431 25.55 -26.77 -13.57
N SER A 432 26.32 -27.14 -14.59
CA SER A 432 25.90 -28.00 -15.68
C SER A 432 26.06 -29.49 -15.34
N ALA A 433 25.32 -30.33 -16.06
CA ALA A 433 25.39 -31.79 -15.90
C ALA A 433 26.76 -32.35 -16.28
N ASP A 434 27.36 -31.81 -17.33
CA ASP A 434 28.72 -32.14 -17.79
C ASP A 434 29.34 -30.98 -18.58
N SER A 435 30.67 -31.06 -18.80
CA SER A 435 31.43 -29.99 -19.44
C SER A 435 31.08 -29.80 -20.92
N GLN A 436 30.69 -30.86 -21.63
CA GLN A 436 30.34 -30.77 -23.06
C GLN A 436 29.01 -30.06 -23.24
N THR A 437 28.04 -30.36 -22.38
CA THR A 437 26.71 -29.72 -22.38
C THR A 437 26.84 -28.24 -22.07
N SER A 438 27.71 -27.84 -21.12
CA SER A 438 27.95 -26.44 -20.83
C SER A 438 28.54 -25.67 -22.01
N VAL A 439 29.49 -26.26 -22.74
CA VAL A 439 30.07 -25.62 -23.92
C VAL A 439 29.00 -25.42 -24.99
N ASN A 440 28.22 -26.43 -25.29
CA ASN A 440 27.14 -26.35 -26.29
C ASN A 440 26.08 -25.29 -25.94
N MET A 441 25.75 -25.18 -24.65
CA MET A 441 24.80 -24.20 -24.16
C MET A 441 25.34 -22.78 -24.30
N LEU A 442 26.61 -22.56 -23.94
CA LEU A 442 27.26 -21.24 -24.02
C LEU A 442 27.52 -20.80 -25.47
N GLU A 443 27.86 -21.73 -26.40
CA GLU A 443 28.03 -21.42 -27.82
C GLU A 443 26.74 -20.89 -28.47
N ARG A 444 25.57 -21.33 -27.97
CA ARG A 444 24.26 -20.90 -28.46
C ARG A 444 23.68 -19.74 -27.69
N ALA A 445 24.28 -19.35 -26.56
CA ALA A 445 23.79 -18.28 -25.75
C ALA A 445 23.87 -16.93 -26.48
N LEU A 446 22.86 -16.07 -26.24
CA LEU A 446 22.83 -14.72 -26.74
C LEU A 446 23.02 -13.75 -25.57
N TYR A 447 23.85 -12.73 -25.79
CA TYR A 447 24.15 -11.75 -24.77
C TYR A 447 23.61 -10.38 -25.18
N TYR A 448 22.93 -9.69 -24.27
CA TYR A 448 22.41 -8.35 -24.48
C TYR A 448 22.79 -7.46 -23.30
N SER A 449 23.18 -6.23 -23.60
CA SER A 449 23.25 -5.14 -22.62
C SER A 449 21.99 -4.29 -22.81
N VAL A 450 21.16 -4.22 -21.78
CA VAL A 450 19.88 -3.49 -21.78
C VAL A 450 20.01 -2.27 -20.90
N SER A 451 19.65 -1.09 -21.44
CA SER A 451 19.67 0.17 -20.70
C SER A 451 18.39 0.95 -20.99
N GLY A 452 17.70 1.41 -19.94
CA GLY A 452 16.52 2.27 -20.06
C GLY A 452 15.17 1.54 -19.94
N ASP A 453 14.93 0.51 -20.73
CA ASP A 453 13.69 -0.27 -20.65
C ASP A 453 13.85 -1.46 -19.69
N ALA A 454 12.91 -1.58 -18.76
CA ALA A 454 12.96 -2.63 -17.77
C ALA A 454 12.40 -3.95 -18.32
N ILE A 455 13.27 -4.95 -18.49
CA ILE A 455 12.85 -6.33 -18.78
C ILE A 455 12.42 -7.00 -17.47
N PRO A 456 11.21 -7.61 -17.40
CA PRO A 456 10.78 -8.34 -16.22
C PRO A 456 11.57 -9.63 -16.08
N VAL A 457 12.27 -9.78 -14.95
CA VAL A 457 13.07 -10.97 -14.62
C VAL A 457 12.85 -11.36 -13.16
N LEU A 458 13.03 -12.63 -12.82
CA LEU A 458 12.88 -13.13 -11.46
C LEU A 458 14.22 -13.04 -10.70
N LYS A 459 14.18 -12.55 -9.45
CA LYS A 459 15.34 -12.56 -8.56
C LYS A 459 15.78 -14.01 -8.30
N GLY A 460 17.05 -14.28 -8.38
CA GLY A 460 17.62 -15.60 -8.07
C GLY A 460 17.28 -16.03 -6.65
N GLY A 461 16.83 -17.27 -6.50
CA GLY A 461 16.43 -17.81 -5.20
C GLY A 461 15.12 -17.28 -4.64
N SER A 462 14.32 -16.56 -5.44
CA SER A 462 13.04 -15.95 -5.03
C SER A 462 12.11 -15.80 -6.23
N ASP A 463 10.83 -15.67 -5.96
CA ASP A 463 9.79 -15.35 -6.94
C ASP A 463 9.54 -13.84 -7.10
N THR A 464 10.42 -13.02 -6.55
CA THR A 464 10.31 -11.55 -6.64
C THR A 464 10.60 -11.10 -8.07
N MET A 465 9.66 -10.38 -8.69
CA MET A 465 9.84 -9.77 -10.00
C MET A 465 10.70 -8.51 -9.89
N LEU A 466 11.71 -8.43 -10.74
CA LEU A 466 12.60 -7.29 -10.86
C LEU A 466 12.40 -6.58 -12.20
N PHE A 467 12.58 -5.26 -12.19
CA PHE A 467 12.52 -4.40 -13.38
C PHE A 467 13.77 -3.50 -13.43
N PRO A 468 14.97 -4.08 -13.58
CA PRO A 468 16.21 -3.31 -13.57
C PRO A 468 16.29 -2.41 -14.81
N LYS A 469 16.69 -1.14 -14.62
CA LYS A 469 16.91 -0.18 -15.71
C LYS A 469 18.17 -0.47 -16.50
N ARG A 470 19.13 -1.15 -15.90
CA ARG A 470 20.34 -1.68 -16.52
C ARG A 470 20.45 -3.14 -16.20
N LEU A 471 20.67 -3.95 -17.20
CA LEU A 471 20.68 -5.39 -17.08
C LEU A 471 21.60 -6.01 -18.13
N THR A 472 22.49 -6.88 -17.69
CA THR A 472 23.13 -7.82 -18.62
C THR A 472 22.27 -9.06 -18.71
N LEU A 473 21.72 -9.32 -19.89
CA LEU A 473 20.83 -10.44 -20.17
C LEU A 473 21.58 -11.55 -20.91
N ILE A 474 21.57 -12.74 -20.36
CA ILE A 474 22.12 -13.95 -20.95
C ILE A 474 20.96 -14.85 -21.31
N VAL A 475 20.67 -14.95 -22.61
CA VAL A 475 19.58 -15.78 -23.12
C VAL A 475 20.13 -17.14 -23.49
N LEU A 476 19.76 -18.14 -22.72
CA LEU A 476 20.13 -19.53 -22.94
C LEU A 476 19.13 -20.20 -23.92
N PRO A 477 19.59 -21.16 -24.71
CA PRO A 477 18.68 -21.90 -25.61
C PRO A 477 17.62 -22.69 -24.82
N ASP A 478 18.04 -23.34 -23.75
CA ASP A 478 17.25 -24.20 -22.88
C ASP A 478 17.89 -24.24 -21.48
N TYR A 479 17.22 -24.87 -20.51
CA TYR A 479 17.76 -25.12 -19.18
C TYR A 479 18.09 -26.61 -18.93
N SER A 480 17.87 -27.48 -19.93
CA SER A 480 18.04 -28.95 -19.84
C SER A 480 19.46 -29.33 -19.47
N GLY A 481 20.44 -28.52 -19.88
CA GLY A 481 21.85 -28.76 -19.66
C GLY A 481 22.33 -28.56 -18.22
N PHE A 482 21.52 -28.01 -17.33
CA PHE A 482 21.91 -27.84 -15.93
C PHE A 482 21.80 -29.15 -15.13
N SER A 483 22.61 -29.24 -14.08
CA SER A 483 22.63 -30.39 -13.16
C SER A 483 21.35 -30.47 -12.31
N ASP A 484 20.90 -31.67 -12.02
CA ASP A 484 19.66 -31.93 -11.31
C ASP A 484 19.64 -31.27 -9.93
N SER A 485 20.49 -31.70 -9.01
CA SER A 485 20.54 -31.21 -7.64
C SER A 485 21.36 -29.92 -7.50
N GLY A 486 22.27 -29.61 -8.45
CA GLY A 486 23.13 -28.44 -8.39
C GLY A 486 22.44 -27.14 -8.81
N PHE A 487 21.45 -27.21 -9.72
CA PHE A 487 20.79 -26.01 -10.22
C PHE A 487 19.30 -26.19 -10.51
N LEU A 488 18.88 -27.22 -11.28
CA LEU A 488 17.51 -27.33 -11.76
C LEU A 488 16.47 -27.40 -10.62
N VAL A 489 16.64 -28.35 -9.70
CA VAL A 489 15.70 -28.55 -8.60
C VAL A 489 15.71 -27.36 -7.64
N PRO A 490 16.87 -26.82 -7.21
CA PRO A 490 16.91 -25.56 -6.46
C PRO A 490 16.20 -24.38 -7.16
N ALA A 491 16.46 -24.17 -8.46
CA ALA A 491 15.85 -23.08 -9.21
C ALA A 491 14.32 -23.27 -9.36
N ALA A 492 13.86 -24.51 -9.48
CA ALA A 492 12.43 -24.81 -9.54
C ALA A 492 11.73 -24.59 -8.19
N THR A 493 12.35 -25.00 -7.08
CA THR A 493 11.80 -24.82 -5.73
C THR A 493 11.74 -23.36 -5.32
N THR A 494 12.65 -22.53 -5.83
CA THR A 494 12.65 -21.07 -5.63
C THR A 494 11.79 -20.32 -6.64
N ARG A 495 11.01 -21.06 -7.45
CA ARG A 495 10.10 -20.52 -8.49
C ARG A 495 10.79 -19.79 -9.63
N ASN A 496 12.11 -19.99 -9.81
CA ASN A 496 12.86 -19.43 -10.94
C ASN A 496 12.68 -20.24 -12.23
N ILE A 497 12.18 -21.48 -12.15
CA ILE A 497 11.68 -22.26 -13.28
C ILE A 497 10.17 -22.26 -13.26
N VAL A 498 9.59 -21.87 -14.37
CA VAL A 498 8.15 -21.67 -14.56
C VAL A 498 7.68 -22.61 -15.65
N LEU A 499 6.59 -23.33 -15.40
CA LEU A 499 6.04 -24.33 -16.29
C LEU A 499 4.64 -23.93 -16.75
N THR A 500 4.24 -24.30 -17.97
CA THR A 500 2.94 -23.96 -18.54
C THR A 500 1.96 -25.12 -18.43
N GLY A 501 0.76 -24.85 -17.88
CA GLY A 501 -0.36 -25.78 -17.89
C GLY A 501 -0.40 -26.71 -16.68
N LEU A 502 -1.18 -26.35 -15.66
CA LEU A 502 -1.33 -27.09 -14.41
C LEU A 502 -1.67 -28.57 -14.59
N GLN A 503 -2.64 -28.89 -15.44
CA GLN A 503 -3.15 -30.26 -15.60
C GLN A 503 -2.11 -31.18 -16.25
N ASP A 504 -1.38 -30.68 -17.23
CA ASP A 504 -0.34 -31.40 -17.91
C ASP A 504 0.86 -31.67 -16.98
N VAL A 505 1.33 -30.65 -16.27
CA VAL A 505 2.41 -30.78 -15.28
C VAL A 505 2.04 -31.82 -14.22
N ARG A 506 0.81 -31.75 -13.69
CA ARG A 506 0.30 -32.76 -12.72
C ARG A 506 0.20 -34.16 -13.30
N ALA A 507 -0.20 -34.29 -14.57
CA ALA A 507 -0.28 -35.61 -15.24
C ALA A 507 1.11 -36.25 -15.36
N ARG A 508 2.13 -35.49 -15.78
CA ARG A 508 3.51 -35.98 -15.89
C ARG A 508 4.11 -36.34 -14.54
N LEU A 509 3.92 -35.48 -13.52
CA LEU A 509 4.35 -35.78 -12.15
C LEU A 509 3.68 -37.06 -11.60
N ARG A 510 2.40 -37.28 -11.94
CA ARG A 510 1.66 -38.48 -11.55
C ARG A 510 2.23 -39.71 -12.25
N GLN A 511 2.53 -39.62 -13.55
CA GLN A 511 3.16 -40.71 -14.33
C GLN A 511 4.56 -41.04 -13.78
N ALA A 512 5.32 -40.06 -13.36
CA ALA A 512 6.62 -40.21 -12.71
C ALA A 512 6.54 -40.71 -11.23
N GLY A 513 5.32 -40.88 -10.69
CA GLY A 513 5.12 -41.28 -9.29
C GLY A 513 5.46 -40.20 -8.23
N LEU A 514 5.45 -38.93 -8.64
CA LEU A 514 5.91 -37.79 -7.84
C LEU A 514 4.76 -36.98 -7.18
N SER A 515 3.51 -37.38 -7.34
CA SER A 515 2.32 -36.63 -6.90
C SER A 515 2.29 -36.29 -5.40
N ARG A 516 2.97 -37.06 -4.56
CA ARG A 516 3.01 -36.85 -3.10
C ARG A 516 4.19 -35.99 -2.65
N GLN A 517 5.28 -35.95 -3.44
CA GLN A 517 6.51 -35.25 -3.07
C GLN A 517 6.60 -33.86 -3.72
N VAL A 518 5.87 -33.63 -4.83
CA VAL A 518 5.93 -32.39 -5.60
C VAL A 518 4.58 -31.73 -5.61
N LYS A 519 4.51 -30.51 -5.09
CA LYS A 519 3.32 -29.63 -5.18
C LYS A 519 3.40 -28.76 -6.44
N VAL A 520 2.28 -28.58 -7.11
CA VAL A 520 2.17 -27.68 -8.27
C VAL A 520 1.17 -26.59 -7.94
N ARG A 521 1.63 -25.34 -8.04
CA ARG A 521 0.83 -24.14 -7.73
C ARG A 521 0.93 -23.13 -8.85
N TYR A 522 -0.12 -22.34 -9.04
CA TYR A 522 -0.02 -21.16 -9.89
C TYR A 522 0.96 -20.15 -9.31
N ILE A 523 1.94 -19.71 -10.10
CA ILE A 523 2.95 -18.75 -9.65
C ILE A 523 2.35 -17.37 -9.40
N ALA A 524 1.33 -17.00 -10.16
CA ALA A 524 0.68 -15.69 -10.09
C ALA A 524 -0.30 -15.53 -8.93
N GLU A 525 -0.77 -16.65 -8.29
CA GLU A 525 -1.87 -16.59 -7.31
C GLU A 525 -1.55 -15.67 -6.12
N GLU A 526 -0.38 -15.84 -5.52
CA GLU A 526 0.04 -15.06 -4.36
C GLU A 526 0.55 -13.68 -4.75
N GLN A 527 1.28 -13.61 -5.88
CA GLN A 527 1.95 -12.39 -6.33
C GLN A 527 0.97 -11.32 -6.84
N ILE A 528 -0.11 -11.73 -7.52
CA ILE A 528 -1.16 -10.81 -7.94
C ILE A 528 -1.82 -10.13 -6.72
N LEU A 529 -2.17 -10.91 -5.70
CA LEU A 529 -2.79 -10.36 -4.49
C LEU A 529 -1.85 -9.38 -3.78
N GLN A 530 -0.57 -9.71 -3.68
CA GLN A 530 0.44 -8.85 -3.07
C GLN A 530 0.68 -7.57 -3.88
N ALA A 531 0.78 -7.66 -5.21
CA ALA A 531 0.97 -6.51 -6.09
C ALA A 531 -0.24 -5.56 -6.04
N GLN A 532 -1.47 -6.08 -6.03
CA GLN A 532 -2.69 -5.30 -5.85
C GLN A 532 -2.69 -4.53 -4.53
N PHE A 533 -2.28 -5.18 -3.44
CA PHE A 533 -2.20 -4.55 -2.13
C PHE A 533 -1.15 -3.43 -2.10
N SER A 534 0.03 -3.67 -2.67
CA SER A 534 1.13 -2.69 -2.73
C SER A 534 0.76 -1.47 -3.56
N ALA A 535 0.17 -1.65 -4.74
CA ALA A 535 -0.29 -0.56 -5.61
C ALA A 535 -1.37 0.30 -4.91
N TYR A 536 -2.27 -0.34 -4.17
CA TYR A 536 -3.29 0.36 -3.39
C TYR A 536 -2.67 1.22 -2.29
N PHE A 537 -1.76 0.67 -1.49
CA PHE A 537 -1.06 1.43 -0.44
C PHE A 537 -0.32 2.64 -0.98
N ALA A 538 0.34 2.49 -2.12
CA ALA A 538 1.02 3.60 -2.77
C ALA A 538 0.04 4.70 -3.21
N GLY A 539 -1.13 4.34 -3.76
CA GLY A 539 -2.21 5.28 -4.07
C GLY A 539 -2.73 6.03 -2.83
N LEU A 540 -2.88 5.32 -1.70
CA LEU A 540 -3.26 5.91 -0.42
C LEU A 540 -2.24 6.95 0.06
N GLN A 541 -0.95 6.62 0.00
CA GLN A 541 0.11 7.53 0.43
C GLN A 541 0.18 8.77 -0.46
N ALA A 542 0.00 8.62 -1.77
CA ALA A 542 -0.07 9.74 -2.70
C ALA A 542 -1.25 10.67 -2.40
N ALA A 543 -2.44 10.11 -2.16
CA ALA A 543 -3.62 10.88 -1.79
C ALA A 543 -3.43 11.64 -0.46
N ALA A 544 -2.88 10.97 0.57
CA ALA A 544 -2.56 11.59 1.85
C ALA A 544 -1.54 12.73 1.70
N PHE A 545 -0.57 12.59 0.83
CA PHE A 545 0.43 13.63 0.55
C PHE A 545 -0.20 14.88 -0.12
N VAL A 546 -1.06 14.67 -1.12
CA VAL A 546 -1.79 15.79 -1.76
C VAL A 546 -2.62 16.54 -0.72
N MET A 547 -3.29 15.81 0.18
CA MET A 547 -4.07 16.44 1.26
C MET A 547 -3.22 17.24 2.24
N LEU A 548 -2.02 16.77 2.57
CA LEU A 548 -1.07 17.51 3.40
C LEU A 548 -0.64 18.82 2.74
N ILE A 549 -0.39 18.81 1.43
CA ILE A 549 -0.07 20.04 0.67
C ILE A 549 -1.24 21.03 0.75
N VAL A 550 -2.46 20.57 0.57
CA VAL A 550 -3.67 21.41 0.68
C VAL A 550 -3.81 21.98 2.09
N ALA A 551 -3.64 21.15 3.13
CA ALA A 551 -3.68 21.60 4.53
C ALA A 551 -2.58 22.63 4.83
N PHE A 552 -1.39 22.47 4.28
CA PHE A 552 -0.29 23.43 4.38
C PHE A 552 -0.64 24.77 3.72
N ALA A 553 -1.13 24.74 2.48
CA ALA A 553 -1.53 25.95 1.76
C ALA A 553 -2.60 26.74 2.53
N LEU A 554 -3.57 26.06 3.13
CA LEU A 554 -4.58 26.69 3.97
C LEU A 554 -4.02 27.26 5.28
N THR A 555 -3.08 26.55 5.90
CA THR A 555 -2.40 27.04 7.11
C THR A 555 -1.63 28.32 6.81
N VAL A 556 -0.95 28.38 5.66
CA VAL A 556 -0.27 29.60 5.18
C VAL A 556 -1.26 30.74 4.95
N MET A 557 -2.41 30.45 4.32
CA MET A 557 -3.47 31.44 4.07
C MET A 557 -4.03 31.99 5.39
N VAL A 558 -4.36 31.10 6.34
CA VAL A 558 -4.86 31.51 7.67
C VAL A 558 -3.80 32.30 8.42
N HIS A 559 -2.52 31.90 8.36
CA HIS A 559 -1.41 32.63 8.97
C HIS A 559 -1.27 34.04 8.39
N ALA A 560 -1.37 34.19 7.07
CA ALA A 560 -1.36 35.50 6.39
C ALA A 560 -2.52 36.39 6.89
N MET A 561 -3.74 35.82 7.04
CA MET A 561 -4.89 36.54 7.58
C MET A 561 -4.68 36.97 9.05
N VAL A 562 -4.13 36.09 9.90
CA VAL A 562 -3.77 36.42 11.27
C VAL A 562 -2.79 37.61 11.31
N ARG A 563 -1.76 37.56 10.48
CA ARG A 563 -0.73 38.60 10.39
C ARG A 563 -1.32 39.92 9.90
N ALA A 564 -2.18 39.89 8.89
CA ALA A 564 -2.90 41.06 8.39
C ALA A 564 -3.79 41.69 9.47
N ALA A 565 -4.54 40.87 10.22
CA ALA A 565 -5.39 41.33 11.31
C ALA A 565 -4.58 41.99 12.46
N LEU A 566 -3.39 41.42 12.76
CA LEU A 566 -2.50 41.96 13.81
C LEU A 566 -1.83 43.27 13.37
N ARG A 567 -1.55 43.46 12.10
CA ARG A 567 -0.95 44.68 11.52
C ARG A 567 -1.97 45.74 11.15
N ALA A 568 -3.25 45.41 11.08
CA ALA A 568 -4.30 46.35 10.62
C ALA A 568 -4.27 47.72 11.31
N ARG A 569 -3.88 47.78 12.60
CA ARG A 569 -3.74 49.07 13.34
C ARG A 569 -2.58 49.92 12.87
N HIS A 570 -1.51 49.32 12.38
CA HIS A 570 -0.34 50.02 11.84
C HIS A 570 -0.58 50.40 10.37
N ASP A 571 -1.20 49.51 9.63
CA ASP A 571 -1.36 49.63 8.19
C ASP A 571 -2.52 50.59 7.83
N TYR A 572 -3.57 50.66 8.67
CA TYR A 572 -4.72 51.53 8.42
C TYR A 572 -4.36 53.03 8.34
N PRO A 573 -3.57 53.61 9.26
CA PRO A 573 -3.11 55.01 9.15
C PRO A 573 -2.24 55.23 7.88
N LEU A 574 -1.41 54.25 7.48
CA LEU A 574 -0.58 54.32 6.31
C LEU A 574 -1.41 54.29 5.01
N MET A 575 -2.49 53.53 5.01
CA MET A 575 -3.47 53.53 3.88
C MET A 575 -4.20 54.86 3.80
N LEU A 576 -4.58 55.48 4.91
CA LEU A 576 -5.19 56.79 4.94
C LEU A 576 -4.25 57.89 4.45
N ASN A 577 -2.93 57.70 4.62
CA ASN A 577 -1.89 58.58 4.07
C ASN A 577 -1.47 58.28 2.63
N GLY A 578 -2.30 57.48 1.92
CA GLY A 578 -2.09 57.20 0.48
C GLY A 578 -1.10 56.10 0.16
N SER A 579 -0.62 55.35 1.14
CA SER A 579 0.27 54.19 0.87
C SER A 579 -0.50 53.06 0.14
N PRO A 580 -0.06 52.59 -1.00
CA PRO A 580 -0.76 51.55 -1.75
C PRO A 580 -0.77 50.24 -0.95
N ALA A 581 -1.91 49.52 -0.92
CA ALA A 581 -2.08 48.26 -0.23
C ALA A 581 -1.01 47.20 -0.61
N ARG A 582 -0.50 47.24 -1.83
CA ARG A 582 0.57 46.37 -2.32
C ARG A 582 1.87 46.52 -1.54
N ARG A 583 2.32 47.76 -1.26
CA ARG A 583 3.52 48.03 -0.44
C ARG A 583 3.38 47.53 1.00
N LEU A 584 2.20 47.66 1.58
CA LEU A 584 1.91 47.15 2.92
C LEU A 584 1.90 45.62 2.97
N ALA A 585 1.48 44.99 1.87
CA ALA A 585 1.48 43.54 1.74
C ALA A 585 2.87 42.96 1.39
N GLU A 586 3.78 43.71 0.76
CA GLU A 586 5.09 43.26 0.27
C GLU A 586 5.90 42.52 1.32
N SER A 587 6.00 43.03 2.55
CA SER A 587 6.75 42.37 3.63
C SER A 587 6.13 41.04 4.07
N THR A 588 4.82 40.89 3.90
CA THR A 588 4.11 39.64 4.22
C THR A 588 4.29 38.67 3.07
N ILE A 589 4.11 39.13 1.84
CA ILE A 589 4.30 38.31 0.61
C ILE A 589 5.74 37.80 0.55
N LEU A 590 6.76 38.64 0.79
CA LEU A 590 8.16 38.22 0.78
C LEU A 590 8.47 37.13 1.81
N VAL A 591 7.98 37.26 3.03
CA VAL A 591 8.19 36.24 4.09
C VAL A 591 7.44 34.93 3.75
N GLU A 592 6.23 35.02 3.22
CA GLU A 592 5.47 33.81 2.87
C GLU A 592 6.06 33.14 1.60
N SER A 593 6.46 33.95 0.61
CA SER A 593 7.13 33.45 -0.59
C SER A 593 8.49 32.84 -0.28
N SER A 594 9.29 33.44 0.61
CA SER A 594 10.58 32.86 1.01
C SER A 594 10.39 31.52 1.75
N THR A 595 9.36 31.40 2.59
CA THR A 595 9.05 30.12 3.26
C THR A 595 8.62 29.04 2.26
N ALA A 596 7.78 29.42 1.28
CA ALA A 596 7.36 28.52 0.20
C ALA A 596 8.53 28.11 -0.70
N LEU A 597 9.44 29.06 -1.01
CA LEU A 597 10.63 28.78 -1.81
C LEU A 597 11.59 27.83 -1.10
N VAL A 598 11.88 28.08 0.17
CA VAL A 598 12.73 27.17 0.98
C VAL A 598 12.10 25.78 1.06
N GLY A 599 10.77 25.70 1.26
CA GLY A 599 10.04 24.42 1.22
C GLY A 599 10.17 23.73 -0.12
N GLY A 600 10.00 24.47 -1.22
CA GLY A 600 10.15 23.94 -2.56
C GLY A 600 11.57 23.43 -2.88
N ILE A 601 12.60 24.13 -2.42
CA ILE A 601 14.01 23.71 -2.59
C ILE A 601 14.26 22.41 -1.78
N ILE A 602 13.83 22.36 -0.53
CA ILE A 602 13.99 21.16 0.31
C ILE A 602 13.21 19.98 -0.31
N PHE A 603 12.00 20.23 -0.77
CA PHE A 603 11.19 19.24 -1.49
C PHE A 603 11.92 18.70 -2.73
N ALA A 604 12.42 19.58 -3.59
CA ALA A 604 13.17 19.20 -4.78
C ALA A 604 14.45 18.40 -4.43
N ALA A 605 15.17 18.80 -3.39
CA ALA A 605 16.36 18.09 -2.92
C ALA A 605 16.04 16.68 -2.39
N ILE A 606 14.94 16.52 -1.64
CA ILE A 606 14.48 15.21 -1.15
C ILE A 606 14.00 14.35 -2.34
N ALA A 607 13.24 14.92 -3.27
CA ALA A 607 12.76 14.22 -4.45
C ALA A 607 13.91 13.70 -5.32
N LEU A 608 14.91 14.56 -5.58
CA LEU A 608 16.12 14.17 -6.34
C LEU A 608 16.93 13.09 -5.63
N ARG A 609 17.02 13.15 -4.30
CA ARG A 609 17.71 12.13 -3.53
C ARG A 609 16.96 10.79 -3.50
N SER A 610 15.62 10.81 -3.44
CA SER A 610 14.80 9.61 -3.46
C SER A 610 14.79 8.93 -4.83
N THR A 611 14.80 9.70 -5.92
CA THR A 611 14.94 9.16 -7.28
C THR A 611 16.35 8.64 -7.56
N GLY A 612 17.40 9.29 -7.03
CA GLY A 612 18.79 8.83 -7.16
C GLY A 612 19.12 7.58 -6.34
N ILE A 613 18.37 7.25 -5.29
CA ILE A 613 18.50 5.97 -4.56
C ILE A 613 17.82 4.84 -5.34
N SER A 614 16.78 5.14 -6.12
CA SER A 614 16.11 4.17 -7.01
C SER A 614 16.96 3.82 -8.25
N ASP A 615 17.98 4.62 -8.57
CA ASP A 615 18.88 4.41 -9.72
C ASP A 615 20.22 3.73 -9.32
N ARG A 616 20.41 3.42 -8.03
CA ARG A 616 21.47 2.57 -7.48
C ARG A 616 20.88 1.26 -7.00
#